data_6f59ba3bfbb4929a7d581f05c3eaba4a
#
_entry.id   6f59ba3bfbb4929a7d581f05c3eaba4a
#
_cell.length_a   1.000
_cell.length_b   1.000
_cell.length_c   1.000
_cell.angle_alpha   90.00
_cell.angle_beta   90.00
_cell.angle_gamma   90.00
#
_symmetry.space_group_name_H-M   'P 1'
#
loop_
_entity.id
_entity.type
_entity.pdbx_description
1 polymer ?
#
loop_
_entity_poly.entity_id
_entity_poly.type
_entity_poly.pdbx_seq_one_letter_code
_entity_poly.pdbx_strand_id
1 'polypeptide(L)'
;MSNVAATTSGAKPGLVFFHSSTSGKCRRTEGYISQVLQRRRNHETFKYYAVAQEKRPDLLEKFGITQTPTLVVVEDKLVSARLEAPSGCKDIERFLAPWLQ
;
A
#
# COMPACT_ATOMS: atom_id res chain seq x y z
N MET A 1 3.95 -20.30 20.21
CA MET A 1 3.61 -20.13 19.69
C MET A 1 3.79 -19.48 19.35
N SER A 2 3.78 -19.60 19.39
CA SER A 2 3.67 -19.28 18.82
C SER A 2 3.91 -18.70 18.46
N ASN A 3 4.10 -18.80 18.60
CA ASN A 3 4.12 -18.39 18.00
C ASN A 3 4.31 -17.78 17.66
N VAL A 4 4.54 -17.99 18.15
CA VAL A 4 4.45 -17.52 17.60
C VAL A 4 4.61 -16.78 17.17
N ALA A 5 4.71 -17.00 17.45
CA ALA A 5 4.59 -16.47 16.84
C ALA A 5 4.55 -15.86 16.38
N ALA A 6 4.57 -16.14 16.69
CA ALA A 6 4.22 -15.80 16.12
C ALA A 6 3.95 -15.09 15.88
N THR A 7 3.82 -15.52 16.15
CA THR A 7 3.29 -15.02 15.89
C THR A 7 3.19 -14.09 15.61
N THR A 8 3.10 -13.90 15.87
CA THR A 8 3.07 -12.88 15.47
C THR A 8 3.47 -12.35 14.66
N SER A 9 4.11 -12.55 14.86
CA SER A 9 4.68 -12.03 13.74
C SER A 9 4.11 -12.49 12.48
N GLY A 10 3.27 -13.27 12.46
CA GLY A 10 2.61 -13.70 11.28
C GLY A 10 1.72 -12.67 10.63
N ALA A 11 1.64 -11.48 11.19
CA ALA A 11 0.81 -10.44 10.63
C ALA A 11 1.38 -9.93 9.31
N LYS A 12 0.56 -9.90 8.26
CA LYS A 12 0.98 -9.36 6.98
C LYS A 12 1.10 -7.85 7.08
N PRO A 13 2.07 -7.26 6.38
CA PRO A 13 2.11 -5.81 6.30
C PRO A 13 0.86 -5.28 5.60
N GLY A 14 0.42 -4.10 5.97
CA GLY A 14 -0.67 -3.43 5.31
C GLY A 14 -0.15 -2.56 4.19
N LEU A 15 -0.79 -2.64 3.02
CA LEU A 15 -0.50 -1.74 1.91
C LEU A 15 -1.71 -0.84 1.75
N VAL A 16 -1.54 0.45 2.02
CA VAL A 16 -2.63 1.41 1.95
C VAL A 16 -2.43 2.31 0.74
N PHE A 17 -3.43 2.35 -0.11
CA PHE A 17 -3.42 3.18 -1.31
C PHE A 17 -4.38 4.34 -1.11
N PHE A 18 -3.82 5.55 -0.94
CA PHE A 18 -4.61 6.76 -0.84
C PHE A 18 -4.83 7.34 -2.22
N HIS A 19 -6.08 7.55 -2.58
CA HIS A 19 -6.42 7.97 -3.93
C HIS A 19 -7.58 8.96 -3.95
N SER A 20 -7.78 9.59 -5.12
CA SER A 20 -8.96 10.38 -5.40
C SER A 20 -9.78 9.64 -6.46
N SER A 21 -11.08 9.48 -6.23
CA SER A 21 -11.94 8.75 -7.16
C SER A 21 -12.13 9.48 -8.49
N THR A 22 -11.79 10.77 -8.54
CA THR A 22 -11.93 11.56 -9.77
C THR A 22 -10.62 11.70 -10.54
N SER A 23 -9.52 11.14 -10.03
CA SER A 23 -8.20 11.31 -10.62
C SER A 23 -7.85 10.16 -11.57
N GLY A 24 -7.57 10.49 -12.83
CA GLY A 24 -7.09 9.50 -13.80
C GLY A 24 -5.74 8.92 -13.41
N LYS A 25 -4.88 9.73 -12.78
CA LYS A 25 -3.57 9.27 -12.31
C LYS A 25 -3.73 8.22 -11.22
N CYS A 26 -4.68 8.42 -10.31
CA CYS A 26 -4.96 7.43 -9.27
C CYS A 26 -5.47 6.12 -9.86
N ARG A 27 -6.31 6.22 -10.89
CA ARG A 27 -6.85 5.05 -11.56
C ARG A 27 -5.75 4.24 -12.24
N ARG A 28 -4.80 4.93 -12.89
CA ARG A 28 -3.67 4.26 -13.52
C ARG A 28 -2.78 3.61 -12.47
N THR A 29 -2.56 4.29 -11.35
CA THR A 29 -1.74 3.76 -10.26
C THR A 29 -2.37 2.50 -9.68
N GLU A 30 -3.68 2.46 -9.55
CA GLU A 30 -4.38 1.25 -9.08
C GLU A 30 -4.09 0.07 -10.01
N GLY A 31 -4.10 0.32 -11.32
CA GLY A 31 -3.76 -0.72 -12.29
C GLY A 31 -2.32 -1.22 -12.12
N TYR A 32 -1.39 -0.32 -11.87
CA TYR A 32 0.01 -0.70 -11.63
C TYR A 32 0.15 -1.56 -10.38
N ILE A 33 -0.55 -1.19 -9.30
CA ILE A 33 -0.53 -1.97 -8.06
C ILE A 33 -1.03 -3.38 -8.33
N SER A 34 -2.14 -3.50 -9.05
CA SER A 34 -2.70 -4.80 -9.38
C SER A 34 -1.71 -5.65 -10.16
N GLN A 35 -1.02 -5.06 -11.12
CA GLN A 35 -0.03 -5.78 -11.92
C GLN A 35 1.13 -6.27 -11.06
N VAL A 36 1.64 -5.43 -10.19
CA VAL A 36 2.77 -5.79 -9.32
C VAL A 36 2.37 -6.93 -8.38
N LEU A 37 1.19 -6.84 -7.77
CA LEU A 37 0.74 -7.86 -6.83
C LEU A 37 0.38 -9.18 -7.50
N GLN A 38 0.01 -9.16 -8.78
CA GLN A 38 -0.29 -10.40 -9.51
C GLN A 38 0.98 -11.16 -9.85
N ARG A 39 2.09 -10.48 -9.99
CA ARG A 39 3.35 -11.15 -10.30
C ARG A 39 3.77 -11.99 -9.12
N ARG A 40 4.18 -13.25 -9.40
CA ARG A 40 4.68 -14.18 -8.38
C ARG A 40 3.69 -14.39 -7.24
N ARG A 41 2.41 -14.16 -7.51
CA ARG A 41 1.34 -14.42 -6.54
C ARG A 41 1.50 -13.60 -5.26
N ASN A 42 1.83 -12.31 -5.39
CA ASN A 42 2.01 -11.45 -4.23
C ASN A 42 0.72 -10.92 -3.63
N HIS A 43 -0.44 -11.41 -4.06
CA HIS A 43 -1.73 -10.99 -3.49
C HIS A 43 -1.81 -11.27 -1.99
N GLU A 44 -1.15 -12.35 -1.54
CA GLU A 44 -1.19 -12.75 -0.15
C GLU A 44 -0.12 -12.07 0.70
N THR A 45 0.79 -11.34 0.07
CA THR A 45 1.91 -10.70 0.78
C THR A 45 1.43 -9.55 1.65
N PHE A 46 0.41 -8.83 1.21
CA PHE A 46 -0.09 -7.63 1.89
C PHE A 46 -1.57 -7.74 2.20
N LYS A 47 -1.99 -7.07 3.28
CA LYS A 47 -3.39 -6.70 3.44
C LYS A 47 -3.57 -5.38 2.71
N TYR A 48 -4.35 -5.37 1.66
CA TYR A 48 -4.51 -4.22 0.80
C TYR A 48 -5.74 -3.40 1.19
N TYR A 49 -5.55 -2.09 1.34
CA TYR A 49 -6.63 -1.15 1.64
C TYR A 49 -6.57 0.01 0.66
N ALA A 50 -7.70 0.35 0.08
CA ALA A 50 -7.82 1.53 -0.78
C ALA A 50 -8.64 2.57 -0.03
N VAL A 51 -8.10 3.77 0.10
CA VAL A 51 -8.73 4.86 0.85
C VAL A 51 -8.97 6.05 -0.08
N ALA A 52 -10.24 6.38 -0.30
CA ALA A 52 -10.60 7.54 -1.13
C ALA A 52 -10.55 8.80 -0.27
N GLN A 53 -9.82 9.81 -0.75
CA GLN A 53 -9.67 11.05 0.01
C GLN A 53 -11.02 11.73 0.26
N GLU A 54 -11.97 11.55 -0.63
CA GLU A 54 -13.29 12.14 -0.50
C GLU A 54 -14.11 11.50 0.62
N LYS A 55 -13.82 10.25 0.95
CA LYS A 55 -14.59 9.48 1.92
C LYS A 55 -13.94 9.43 3.30
N ARG A 56 -12.64 9.47 3.34
CA ARG A 56 -11.91 9.35 4.60
C ARG A 56 -10.79 10.38 4.71
N PRO A 57 -11.14 11.69 4.68
CA PRO A 57 -10.10 12.72 4.82
C PRO A 57 -9.40 12.66 6.18
N ASP A 58 -10.06 12.10 7.18
CA ASP A 58 -9.46 11.90 8.50
C ASP A 58 -8.23 11.00 8.44
N LEU A 59 -8.27 9.97 7.60
CA LEU A 59 -7.13 9.06 7.47
C LEU A 59 -5.97 9.71 6.74
N LEU A 60 -6.25 10.54 5.74
CA LEU A 60 -5.20 11.28 5.05
C LEU A 60 -4.47 12.19 6.03
N GLU A 61 -5.22 12.88 6.89
CA GLU A 61 -4.63 13.74 7.89
C GLU A 61 -3.81 12.93 8.90
N LYS A 62 -4.37 11.82 9.37
CA LYS A 62 -3.70 10.96 10.33
C LYS A 62 -2.36 10.45 9.82
N PHE A 63 -2.28 10.10 8.54
CA PHE A 63 -1.05 9.59 7.93
C PHE A 63 -0.18 10.68 7.31
N GLY A 64 -0.61 11.94 7.40
CA GLY A 64 0.14 13.05 6.84
C GLY A 64 0.21 13.04 5.32
N ILE A 65 -0.86 12.57 4.67
CA ILE A 65 -0.90 12.48 3.21
C ILE A 65 -1.28 13.83 2.64
N THR A 66 -0.39 14.41 1.84
CA THR A 66 -0.60 15.73 1.25
C THR A 66 -0.97 15.68 -0.22
N GLN A 67 -0.83 14.52 -0.85
CA GLN A 67 -1.18 14.35 -2.26
C GLN A 67 -1.60 12.92 -2.53
N THR A 68 -2.31 12.71 -3.62
CA THR A 68 -2.69 11.39 -4.09
C THR A 68 -2.26 11.27 -5.55
N PRO A 69 -1.90 10.07 -6.02
CA PRO A 69 -1.88 8.81 -5.30
C PRO A 69 -0.66 8.70 -4.38
N THR A 70 -0.83 8.04 -3.24
CA THR A 70 0.28 7.77 -2.31
C THR A 70 0.09 6.35 -1.78
N LEU A 71 1.20 5.61 -1.70
CA LEU A 71 1.22 4.27 -1.14
C LEU A 71 1.95 4.30 0.20
N VAL A 72 1.42 3.58 1.18
CA VAL A 72 2.02 3.48 2.51
C VAL A 72 2.06 2.02 2.91
N VAL A 73 3.21 1.56 3.39
CA VAL A 73 3.33 0.23 3.97
C VAL A 73 3.33 0.37 5.49
N VAL A 74 2.43 -0.36 6.13
CA VAL A 74 2.26 -0.32 7.59
C VAL A 74 2.61 -1.69 8.16
N GLU A 75 3.51 -1.71 9.14
CA GLU A 75 3.88 -2.93 9.85
C GLU A 75 3.69 -2.66 11.35
N ASP A 76 3.00 -3.57 12.03
CA ASP A 76 2.74 -3.44 13.47
C ASP A 76 2.18 -2.07 13.84
N LYS A 77 1.24 -1.58 13.04
CA LYS A 77 0.55 -0.30 13.25
C LYS A 77 1.46 0.92 13.06
N LEU A 78 2.67 0.72 12.54
CA LEU A 78 3.60 1.80 12.27
C LEU A 78 3.87 1.91 10.78
N VAL A 79 4.03 3.14 10.30
CA VAL A 79 4.36 3.38 8.90
C VAL A 79 5.82 2.98 8.66
N SER A 80 6.02 1.97 7.80
CA SER A 80 7.37 1.51 7.47
C SER A 80 7.93 2.19 6.24
N ALA A 81 7.08 2.56 5.28
CA ALA A 81 7.54 3.17 4.04
C ALA A 81 6.40 3.93 3.38
N ARG A 82 6.77 4.91 2.56
CA ARG A 82 5.82 5.76 1.85
C ARG A 82 6.34 6.02 0.44
N LEU A 83 5.45 5.99 -0.55
CA LEU A 83 5.77 6.33 -1.93
C LEU A 83 4.72 7.27 -2.46
N GLU A 84 5.12 8.50 -2.77
CA GLU A 84 4.21 9.51 -3.28
C GLU A 84 4.27 9.57 -4.80
N ALA A 85 3.09 9.65 -5.42
CA ALA A 85 2.95 9.86 -6.86
C ALA A 85 3.84 8.95 -7.72
N PRO A 86 3.72 7.61 -7.59
CA PRO A 86 4.53 6.71 -8.41
C PRO A 86 4.21 6.91 -9.90
N SER A 87 5.24 6.78 -10.75
CA SER A 87 5.08 7.01 -12.17
C SER A 87 4.74 5.76 -12.96
N GLY A 88 4.87 4.57 -12.37
CA GLY A 88 4.56 3.32 -13.06
C GLY A 88 4.83 2.10 -12.22
N CYS A 89 4.68 0.93 -12.85
CA CYS A 89 4.87 -0.34 -12.15
C CYS A 89 6.26 -0.49 -11.54
N LYS A 90 7.29 0.01 -12.23
CA LYS A 90 8.66 -0.16 -11.73
C LYS A 90 8.90 0.58 -10.43
N ASP A 91 8.32 1.76 -10.27
CA ASP A 91 8.45 2.51 -9.02
C ASP A 91 7.81 1.74 -7.88
N ILE A 92 6.63 1.18 -8.12
CA ILE A 92 5.89 0.43 -7.10
C ILE A 92 6.62 -0.88 -6.78
N GLU A 93 7.10 -1.58 -7.79
CA GLU A 93 7.84 -2.81 -7.60
C GLU A 93 9.10 -2.58 -6.77
N ARG A 94 9.83 -1.51 -7.08
CA ARG A 94 11.03 -1.16 -6.33
C ARG A 94 10.71 -0.80 -4.89
N PHE A 95 9.61 -0.05 -4.70
CA PHE A 95 9.16 0.35 -3.38
C PHE A 95 8.78 -0.87 -2.53
N LEU A 96 8.12 -1.84 -3.12
CA LEU A 96 7.64 -3.02 -2.41
C LEU A 96 8.64 -4.16 -2.37
N ALA A 97 9.77 -4.03 -3.07
CA ALA A 97 10.76 -5.10 -3.20
C ALA A 97 11.15 -5.79 -1.89
N PRO A 98 11.33 -5.07 -0.77
CA PRO A 98 11.70 -5.73 0.49
C PRO A 98 10.67 -6.76 0.95
N TRP A 99 9.41 -6.65 0.53
CA TRP A 99 8.33 -7.53 0.96
C TRP A 99 7.89 -8.53 -0.12
N LEU A 100 8.22 -8.27 -1.38
CA LEU A 100 7.77 -9.13 -2.48
C LEU A 100 8.47 -10.49 -2.45
N GLN A 101 7.71 -11.51 -2.85
CA GLN A 101 8.21 -12.88 -2.91
C GLN A 101 8.89 -13.17 -4.25
#